data_8a2035401ee43c462d8e27c5a2bb0292
#
_entry.id   8a2035401ee43c462d8e27c5a2bb0292
#
_cell.length_a   1.000
_cell.length_b   1.000
_cell.length_c   1.000
_cell.angle_alpha   90.00
_cell.angle_beta   90.00
_cell.angle_gamma   90.00
#
_symmetry.space_group_name_H-M   'P 1'
#
loop_
_entity.id
_entity.type
_entity.pdbx_description
1 polymer ?
#
loop_
_entity_poly.entity_id
_entity_poly.type
_entity_poly.pdbx_seq_one_letter_code
_entity_poly.pdbx_strand_id
1 'polypeptide(L)'
;MDLRVLRYFLMVAKEQSFTKAAKQLNITQPTLSRQLAALEEELGVKLFNRGGHNITLTNEGLLLKRRALELVDLEDKIVSEFKGNRESVEGKITIGCGEFIAVETLAKICKKYKEKYPLVQFTIHTGTADNISEMMNKGLVDIGLFLEPVSTEGMDYIRMQGCDHWVVSMRVDDPLAKKEVITKKDLLKLPLILPERTNIQSELANWFGKDFGRLNIAFTSNLGTNAGVMAINGLGYPISIEGAMRYWRRDLVVQKTLSPEILASTVIAWRRNIPYSPAVSKFIEEIDAYKA
;
A
#
# COMPACT_ATOMS: atom_id res chain seq x y z
N MET A 1 -21.81 -20.42 -5.56
CA MET A 1 -21.54 -19.14 -4.84
C MET A 1 -21.75 -17.98 -5.79
N ASP A 2 -22.58 -16.99 -5.45
CA ASP A 2 -22.96 -15.81 -6.27
C ASP A 2 -22.29 -14.56 -5.67
N LEU A 3 -21.71 -13.67 -6.50
CA LEU A 3 -21.08 -12.43 -6.07
C LEU A 3 -22.04 -11.52 -5.30
N ARG A 4 -23.31 -11.51 -5.66
CA ARG A 4 -24.36 -10.81 -4.90
C ARG A 4 -24.46 -11.32 -3.47
N VAL A 5 -24.38 -12.64 -3.25
CA VAL A 5 -24.42 -13.23 -1.90
C VAL A 5 -23.15 -12.88 -1.12
N LEU A 6 -21.99 -12.79 -1.78
CA LEU A 6 -20.77 -12.27 -1.15
C LEU A 6 -20.91 -10.81 -0.69
N ARG A 7 -21.56 -9.95 -1.50
CA ARG A 7 -21.89 -8.57 -1.09
C ARG A 7 -22.83 -8.55 0.12
N TYR A 8 -23.79 -9.46 0.20
CA TYR A 8 -24.67 -9.62 1.34
C TYR A 8 -23.88 -10.03 2.59
N PHE A 9 -22.99 -10.99 2.46
CA PHE A 9 -22.10 -11.44 3.53
C PHE A 9 -21.22 -10.29 4.06
N LEU A 10 -20.57 -9.54 3.15
CA LEU A 10 -19.74 -8.39 3.51
C LEU A 10 -20.53 -7.29 4.23
N MET A 11 -21.78 -7.05 3.81
CA MET A 11 -22.64 -6.07 4.46
C MET A 11 -23.02 -6.49 5.88
N VAL A 12 -23.35 -7.78 6.12
CA VAL A 12 -23.63 -8.29 7.49
C VAL A 12 -22.37 -8.24 8.34
N ALA A 13 -21.20 -8.56 7.77
CA ALA A 13 -19.93 -8.47 8.46
C ALA A 13 -19.57 -7.03 8.87
N LYS A 14 -19.96 -6.03 8.06
CA LYS A 14 -19.78 -4.60 8.35
C LYS A 14 -20.73 -4.10 9.42
N GLU A 15 -22.04 -4.38 9.26
CA GLU A 15 -23.09 -3.85 10.13
C GLU A 15 -23.22 -4.63 11.44
N GLN A 16 -22.61 -5.81 11.56
CA GLN A 16 -22.73 -6.75 12.69
C GLN A 16 -24.19 -7.03 13.10
N SER A 17 -25.11 -6.88 12.13
CA SER A 17 -26.55 -6.99 12.31
C SER A 17 -27.26 -7.37 11.01
N PHE A 18 -27.97 -8.48 10.98
CA PHE A 18 -28.78 -8.86 9.82
C PHE A 18 -29.87 -7.84 9.48
N THR A 19 -30.49 -7.24 10.50
CA THR A 19 -31.57 -6.26 10.29
C THR A 19 -31.04 -4.97 9.69
N LYS A 20 -29.91 -4.45 10.19
CA LYS A 20 -29.29 -3.24 9.63
C LYS A 20 -28.78 -3.50 8.22
N ALA A 21 -28.10 -4.62 7.99
CA ALA A 21 -27.60 -5.02 6.67
C ALA A 21 -28.72 -5.16 5.65
N ALA A 22 -29.82 -5.82 6.01
CA ALA A 22 -30.99 -5.98 5.13
C ALA A 22 -31.61 -4.64 4.72
N LYS A 23 -31.68 -3.68 5.67
CA LYS A 23 -32.14 -2.31 5.38
C LYS A 23 -31.20 -1.59 4.39
N GLN A 24 -29.90 -1.69 4.56
CA GLN A 24 -28.92 -1.10 3.65
C GLN A 24 -28.96 -1.72 2.25
N LEU A 25 -29.28 -3.01 2.18
CA LEU A 25 -29.37 -3.76 0.92
C LEU A 25 -30.74 -3.65 0.25
N ASN A 26 -31.70 -2.94 0.86
CA ASN A 26 -33.09 -2.83 0.40
C ASN A 26 -33.78 -4.19 0.18
N ILE A 27 -33.52 -5.15 1.07
CA ILE A 27 -34.16 -6.47 1.08
C ILE A 27 -34.73 -6.79 2.48
N THR A 28 -35.55 -7.85 2.56
CA THR A 28 -36.06 -8.28 3.87
C THR A 28 -35.02 -9.10 4.64
N GLN A 29 -35.01 -8.97 5.96
CA GLN A 29 -34.11 -9.73 6.82
C GLN A 29 -34.24 -11.26 6.65
N PRO A 30 -35.45 -11.85 6.51
CA PRO A 30 -35.60 -13.28 6.24
C PRO A 30 -34.93 -13.71 4.90
N THR A 31 -35.03 -12.87 3.87
CA THR A 31 -34.37 -13.13 2.58
C THR A 31 -32.86 -13.14 2.73
N LEU A 32 -32.28 -12.12 3.40
CA LEU A 32 -30.85 -12.04 3.67
C LEU A 32 -30.38 -13.26 4.48
N SER A 33 -31.09 -13.60 5.55
CA SER A 33 -30.74 -14.73 6.42
C SER A 33 -30.74 -16.07 5.66
N ARG A 34 -31.76 -16.30 4.80
CA ARG A 34 -31.85 -17.50 3.97
C ARG A 34 -30.73 -17.61 2.95
N GLN A 35 -30.37 -16.51 2.28
CA GLN A 35 -29.27 -16.49 1.30
C GLN A 35 -27.93 -16.78 1.98
N LEU A 36 -27.68 -16.24 3.16
CA LEU A 36 -26.43 -16.50 3.88
C LEU A 36 -26.41 -17.89 4.53
N ALA A 37 -27.56 -18.43 4.94
CA ALA A 37 -27.64 -19.81 5.40
C ALA A 37 -27.34 -20.80 4.25
N ALA A 38 -27.84 -20.53 3.04
CA ALA A 38 -27.52 -21.34 1.84
C ALA A 38 -26.03 -21.26 1.49
N LEU A 39 -25.40 -20.09 1.66
CA LEU A 39 -23.94 -19.96 1.47
C LEU A 39 -23.16 -20.76 2.53
N GLU A 40 -23.57 -20.73 3.79
CA GLU A 40 -22.96 -21.55 4.87
C GLU A 40 -23.10 -23.06 4.54
N GLU A 41 -24.26 -23.47 4.03
CA GLU A 41 -24.51 -24.85 3.63
C GLU A 41 -23.66 -25.25 2.43
N GLU A 42 -23.60 -24.43 1.39
CA GLU A 42 -22.75 -24.66 0.20
C GLU A 42 -21.26 -24.81 0.56
N LEU A 43 -20.79 -24.00 1.52
CA LEU A 43 -19.39 -24.04 1.97
C LEU A 43 -19.13 -25.11 3.06
N GLY A 44 -20.19 -25.68 3.63
CA GLY A 44 -20.09 -26.67 4.71
C GLY A 44 -19.55 -26.12 6.04
N VAL A 45 -19.59 -24.78 6.23
CA VAL A 45 -19.04 -24.10 7.41
C VAL A 45 -19.96 -23.01 7.93
N LYS A 46 -19.84 -22.66 9.22
CA LYS A 46 -20.48 -21.46 9.76
C LYS A 46 -19.60 -20.25 9.57
N LEU A 47 -20.19 -19.16 9.08
CA LEU A 47 -19.49 -17.91 8.82
C LEU A 47 -19.73 -16.87 9.93
N PHE A 48 -20.81 -17.03 10.68
CA PHE A 48 -21.20 -16.11 11.75
C PHE A 48 -21.41 -16.84 13.08
N ASN A 49 -20.94 -16.23 14.17
CA ASN A 49 -21.33 -16.58 15.53
C ASN A 49 -22.64 -15.84 15.88
N ARG A 50 -23.68 -16.59 16.22
CA ARG A 50 -25.04 -16.06 16.49
C ARG A 50 -25.37 -15.99 17.99
N GLY A 51 -24.37 -15.97 18.87
CA GLY A 51 -24.54 -15.96 20.30
C GLY A 51 -24.10 -14.64 20.94
N GLY A 52 -24.98 -13.67 21.13
CA GLY A 52 -24.65 -12.40 21.78
C GLY A 52 -25.41 -11.19 21.25
N HIS A 53 -25.10 -9.99 21.78
CA HIS A 53 -25.71 -8.72 21.34
C HIS A 53 -25.32 -8.31 19.92
N ASN A 54 -24.14 -8.75 19.45
CA ASN A 54 -23.60 -8.46 18.13
C ASN A 54 -23.22 -9.75 17.39
N ILE A 55 -23.39 -9.74 16.07
CA ILE A 55 -22.98 -10.82 15.20
C ILE A 55 -21.49 -10.65 14.91
N THR A 56 -20.70 -11.69 15.15
CA THR A 56 -19.26 -11.72 14.84
C THR A 56 -18.96 -12.79 13.80
N LEU A 57 -17.84 -12.65 13.11
CA LEU A 57 -17.37 -13.66 12.15
C LEU A 57 -16.68 -14.82 12.89
N THR A 58 -16.84 -16.02 12.35
CA THR A 58 -15.97 -17.18 12.67
C THR A 58 -14.60 -17.02 12.03
N ASN A 59 -13.67 -17.93 12.27
CA ASN A 59 -12.39 -17.98 11.55
C ASN A 59 -12.59 -18.17 10.04
N GLU A 60 -13.52 -19.03 9.65
CA GLU A 60 -13.94 -19.28 8.29
C GLU A 60 -14.59 -18.03 7.69
N GLY A 61 -15.41 -17.33 8.45
CA GLY A 61 -15.98 -16.04 8.08
C GLY A 61 -14.92 -14.97 7.85
N LEU A 62 -13.87 -14.91 8.67
CA LEU A 62 -12.75 -14.00 8.46
C LEU A 62 -11.96 -14.33 7.19
N LEU A 63 -11.76 -15.62 6.92
CA LEU A 63 -11.11 -16.06 5.68
C LEU A 63 -11.95 -15.69 4.46
N LEU A 64 -13.27 -15.98 4.50
CA LEU A 64 -14.18 -15.62 3.41
C LEU A 64 -14.24 -14.10 3.21
N LYS A 65 -14.27 -13.31 4.29
CA LYS A 65 -14.30 -11.84 4.21
C LYS A 65 -13.13 -11.31 3.37
N ARG A 66 -11.91 -11.80 3.63
CA ARG A 66 -10.73 -11.40 2.86
C ARG A 66 -10.89 -11.71 1.37
N ARG A 67 -11.31 -12.94 1.04
CA ARG A 67 -11.50 -13.38 -0.35
C ARG A 67 -12.69 -12.70 -1.03
N ALA A 68 -13.78 -12.49 -0.30
CA ALA A 68 -14.94 -11.80 -0.83
C ALA A 68 -14.66 -10.34 -1.20
N LEU A 69 -13.84 -9.64 -0.41
CA LEU A 69 -13.40 -8.28 -0.76
C LEU A 69 -12.60 -8.27 -2.06
N GLU A 70 -11.63 -9.19 -2.22
CA GLU A 70 -10.84 -9.31 -3.45
C GLU A 70 -11.74 -9.56 -4.69
N LEU A 71 -12.72 -10.46 -4.56
CA LEU A 71 -13.64 -10.80 -5.65
C LEU A 71 -14.59 -9.66 -6.01
N VAL A 72 -15.15 -8.98 -5.02
CA VAL A 72 -16.06 -7.85 -5.23
C VAL A 72 -15.33 -6.66 -5.85
N ASP A 73 -14.12 -6.36 -5.40
CA ASP A 73 -13.29 -5.30 -5.98
C ASP A 73 -12.94 -5.61 -7.44
N LEU A 74 -12.66 -6.88 -7.76
CA LEU A 74 -12.39 -7.30 -9.14
C LEU A 74 -13.64 -7.20 -10.02
N GLU A 75 -14.83 -7.61 -9.51
CA GLU A 75 -16.11 -7.44 -10.22
C GLU A 75 -16.39 -5.97 -10.52
N ASP A 76 -16.24 -5.08 -9.52
CA ASP A 76 -16.47 -3.66 -9.70
C ASP A 76 -15.52 -3.07 -10.76
N LYS A 77 -14.27 -3.55 -10.78
CA LYS A 77 -13.28 -3.16 -11.79
C LYS A 77 -13.70 -3.61 -13.19
N ILE A 78 -14.05 -4.88 -13.35
CA ILE A 78 -14.54 -5.42 -14.63
C ILE A 78 -15.73 -4.60 -15.14
N VAL A 79 -16.73 -4.37 -14.28
CA VAL A 79 -17.92 -3.58 -14.64
C VAL A 79 -17.53 -2.17 -15.06
N SER A 80 -16.58 -1.52 -14.39
CA SER A 80 -16.12 -0.19 -14.75
C SER A 80 -15.37 -0.15 -16.08
N GLU A 81 -14.60 -1.19 -16.39
CA GLU A 81 -13.86 -1.30 -17.66
C GLU A 81 -14.76 -1.41 -18.88
N PHE A 82 -15.95 -2.02 -18.73
CA PHE A 82 -16.90 -2.22 -19.83
C PHE A 82 -18.03 -1.19 -19.90
N LYS A 83 -18.28 -0.43 -18.82
CA LYS A 83 -19.33 0.60 -18.79
C LYS A 83 -18.88 1.94 -19.37
N GLY A 84 -17.59 2.17 -19.53
CA GLY A 84 -17.04 3.42 -20.07
C GLY A 84 -17.50 3.64 -21.51
N ASN A 85 -18.04 4.83 -21.79
CA ASN A 85 -18.35 5.26 -23.15
C ASN A 85 -17.03 5.36 -23.92
N ARG A 86 -16.88 4.71 -25.07
CA ARG A 86 -15.62 4.69 -25.86
C ARG A 86 -15.13 6.08 -26.29
N GLU A 87 -15.98 7.09 -26.21
CA GLU A 87 -15.69 8.48 -26.56
C GLU A 87 -15.24 9.32 -25.33
N SER A 88 -15.58 8.91 -24.10
CA SER A 88 -15.16 9.59 -22.87
C SER A 88 -14.17 8.76 -22.08
N VAL A 89 -13.02 9.35 -21.70
CA VAL A 89 -12.05 8.71 -20.82
C VAL A 89 -12.55 8.87 -19.38
N GLU A 90 -13.11 7.79 -18.86
CA GLU A 90 -13.67 7.73 -17.51
C GLU A 90 -13.34 6.39 -16.84
N GLY A 91 -13.54 6.30 -15.54
CA GLY A 91 -13.33 5.08 -14.77
C GLY A 91 -12.32 5.28 -13.64
N LYS A 92 -11.88 4.16 -13.08
CA LYS A 92 -11.00 4.12 -11.90
C LYS A 92 -9.61 3.65 -12.29
N ILE A 93 -8.58 4.37 -11.83
CA ILE A 93 -7.18 3.98 -11.93
C ILE A 93 -6.69 3.67 -10.52
N THR A 94 -6.17 2.48 -10.30
CA THR A 94 -5.70 2.03 -9.00
C THR A 94 -4.17 2.00 -9.00
N ILE A 95 -3.55 2.78 -8.12
CA ILE A 95 -2.10 2.93 -8.01
C ILE A 95 -1.64 2.39 -6.65
N GLY A 96 -0.67 1.49 -6.67
CA GLY A 96 0.01 1.03 -5.47
C GLY A 96 1.34 1.75 -5.29
N CYS A 97 1.65 2.22 -4.10
CA CYS A 97 2.93 2.88 -3.82
C CYS A 97 3.37 2.73 -2.37
N GLY A 98 4.68 2.89 -2.14
CA GLY A 98 5.22 3.13 -0.81
C GLY A 98 5.24 4.62 -0.45
N GLU A 99 6.00 4.96 0.57
CA GLU A 99 6.17 6.33 1.08
C GLU A 99 7.47 6.93 0.52
N PHE A 100 7.46 7.46 -0.71
CA PHE A 100 8.64 7.94 -1.46
C PHE A 100 8.49 9.41 -1.83
N ILE A 101 9.59 10.13 -2.07
CA ILE A 101 9.58 11.48 -2.64
C ILE A 101 8.89 11.48 -4.02
N ALA A 102 9.09 10.43 -4.81
CA ALA A 102 8.48 10.30 -6.14
C ALA A 102 6.94 10.33 -6.13
N VAL A 103 6.27 10.13 -4.98
CA VAL A 103 4.82 10.31 -4.84
C VAL A 103 4.40 11.77 -5.12
N GLU A 104 5.25 12.75 -4.86
CA GLU A 104 4.99 14.16 -5.23
C GLU A 104 4.90 14.33 -6.76
N THR A 105 5.79 13.69 -7.49
CA THR A 105 5.78 13.70 -8.95
C THR A 105 4.55 12.96 -9.48
N LEU A 106 4.24 11.80 -8.92
CA LEU A 106 3.02 11.05 -9.24
C LEU A 106 1.77 11.91 -9.01
N ALA A 107 1.69 12.64 -7.90
CA ALA A 107 0.55 13.53 -7.61
C ALA A 107 0.40 14.65 -8.66
N LYS A 108 1.52 15.21 -9.15
CA LYS A 108 1.50 16.20 -10.25
C LYS A 108 0.99 15.59 -11.56
N ILE A 109 1.42 14.36 -11.88
CA ILE A 109 0.93 13.63 -13.05
C ILE A 109 -0.57 13.37 -12.93
N CYS A 110 -1.02 12.86 -11.78
CA CYS A 110 -2.45 12.61 -11.51
C CYS A 110 -3.28 13.90 -11.62
N LYS A 111 -2.78 15.02 -11.09
CA LYS A 111 -3.44 16.33 -11.19
C LYS A 111 -3.63 16.73 -12.65
N LYS A 112 -2.55 16.76 -13.44
CA LYS A 112 -2.59 17.12 -14.85
C LYS A 112 -3.52 16.21 -15.65
N TYR A 113 -3.47 14.91 -15.37
CA TYR A 113 -4.33 13.93 -16.01
C TYR A 113 -5.82 14.15 -15.66
N LYS A 114 -6.13 14.47 -14.40
CA LYS A 114 -7.51 14.73 -13.96
C LYS A 114 -8.08 16.05 -14.51
N GLU A 115 -7.22 17.03 -14.75
CA GLU A 115 -7.61 18.29 -15.47
C GLU A 115 -8.06 17.97 -16.90
N LYS A 116 -7.40 17.02 -17.58
CA LYS A 116 -7.74 16.58 -18.94
C LYS A 116 -8.93 15.61 -18.97
N TYR A 117 -9.06 14.75 -17.95
CA TYR A 117 -10.08 13.70 -17.84
C TYR A 117 -10.79 13.76 -16.47
N PRO A 118 -11.72 14.72 -16.27
CA PRO A 118 -12.33 14.99 -14.96
C PRO A 118 -13.11 13.80 -14.36
N LEU A 119 -13.65 12.92 -15.22
CA LEU A 119 -14.45 11.75 -14.80
C LEU A 119 -13.59 10.57 -14.30
N VAL A 120 -12.27 10.63 -14.47
CA VAL A 120 -11.37 9.61 -13.95
C VAL A 120 -11.23 9.75 -12.43
N GLN A 121 -11.27 8.63 -11.73
CA GLN A 121 -11.03 8.52 -10.30
C GLN A 121 -9.73 7.78 -10.02
N PHE A 122 -8.95 8.26 -9.06
CA PHE A 122 -7.75 7.59 -8.59
C PHE A 122 -8.00 6.94 -7.24
N THR A 123 -7.47 5.72 -7.07
CA THR A 123 -7.36 5.06 -5.76
C THR A 123 -5.90 4.78 -5.48
N ILE A 124 -5.44 5.16 -4.29
CA ILE A 124 -4.07 4.90 -3.86
C ILE A 124 -4.08 3.81 -2.79
N HIS A 125 -3.31 2.76 -3.03
CA HIS A 125 -2.99 1.73 -2.04
C HIS A 125 -1.56 1.92 -1.55
N THR A 126 -1.39 2.22 -0.27
CA THR A 126 -0.06 2.32 0.33
C THR A 126 0.35 0.97 0.91
N GLY A 127 1.53 0.50 0.52
CA GLY A 127 2.03 -0.81 0.95
C GLY A 127 3.48 -1.06 0.57
N THR A 128 3.97 -2.24 0.94
CA THR A 128 5.29 -2.70 0.52
C THR A 128 5.29 -3.10 -0.95
N ALA A 129 6.47 -3.14 -1.58
CA ALA A 129 6.59 -3.56 -2.97
C ALA A 129 6.02 -4.98 -3.20
N ASP A 130 6.20 -5.89 -2.25
CA ASP A 130 5.73 -7.26 -2.38
C ASP A 130 4.19 -7.32 -2.35
N ASN A 131 3.54 -6.59 -1.43
CA ASN A 131 2.08 -6.46 -1.38
C ASN A 131 1.53 -5.83 -2.67
N ILE A 132 2.14 -4.73 -3.14
CA ILE A 132 1.71 -4.05 -4.37
C ILE A 132 1.87 -4.97 -5.58
N SER A 133 3.02 -5.67 -5.71
CA SER A 133 3.25 -6.62 -6.80
C SER A 133 2.24 -7.77 -6.78
N GLU A 134 1.89 -8.30 -5.60
CA GLU A 134 0.85 -9.31 -5.48
C GLU A 134 -0.53 -8.78 -5.94
N MET A 135 -0.89 -7.55 -5.55
CA MET A 135 -2.12 -6.91 -5.98
C MET A 135 -2.15 -6.65 -7.50
N MET A 136 -1.01 -6.26 -8.09
CA MET A 136 -0.88 -6.11 -9.56
C MET A 136 -1.05 -7.45 -10.27
N ASN A 137 -0.47 -8.54 -9.73
CA ASN A 137 -0.64 -9.88 -10.28
C ASN A 137 -2.09 -10.37 -10.24
N LYS A 138 -2.86 -9.93 -9.25
CA LYS A 138 -4.30 -10.22 -9.11
C LYS A 138 -5.19 -9.25 -9.90
N GLY A 139 -4.62 -8.27 -10.61
CA GLY A 139 -5.39 -7.26 -11.33
C GLY A 139 -6.08 -6.21 -10.46
N LEU A 140 -5.79 -6.14 -9.16
CA LEU A 140 -6.39 -5.19 -8.21
C LEU A 140 -5.70 -3.82 -8.25
N VAL A 141 -4.46 -3.76 -8.69
CA VAL A 141 -3.67 -2.54 -8.87
C VAL A 141 -3.21 -2.48 -10.32
N ASP A 142 -3.38 -1.33 -10.96
CA ASP A 142 -3.02 -1.12 -12.37
C ASP A 142 -1.56 -0.71 -12.51
N ILE A 143 -1.09 0.16 -11.62
CA ILE A 143 0.22 0.81 -11.70
C ILE A 143 0.87 0.75 -10.33
N GLY A 144 2.13 0.33 -10.29
CA GLY A 144 2.95 0.28 -9.08
C GLY A 144 4.05 1.32 -9.11
N LEU A 145 4.25 2.04 -7.99
CA LEU A 145 5.41 2.89 -7.76
C LEU A 145 6.30 2.20 -6.73
N PHE A 146 7.53 1.86 -7.10
CA PHE A 146 8.41 0.99 -6.33
C PHE A 146 9.76 1.63 -6.08
N LEU A 147 10.30 1.41 -4.88
CA LEU A 147 11.69 1.67 -4.57
C LEU A 147 12.57 0.53 -5.10
N GLU A 148 13.63 0.85 -5.83
CA GLU A 148 14.65 -0.14 -6.21
C GLU A 148 15.51 -0.52 -4.98
N PRO A 149 15.97 -1.79 -4.88
CA PRO A 149 15.82 -2.87 -5.84
C PRO A 149 14.44 -3.55 -5.77
N VAL A 150 13.82 -3.76 -6.92
CA VAL A 150 12.54 -4.45 -7.08
C VAL A 150 12.57 -5.33 -8.33
N SER A 151 11.90 -6.49 -8.29
CA SER A 151 11.69 -7.29 -9.49
C SER A 151 10.67 -6.61 -10.39
N THR A 152 11.06 -6.37 -11.65
CA THR A 152 10.17 -5.84 -12.71
C THR A 152 9.85 -6.91 -13.74
N GLU A 153 9.98 -8.19 -13.40
CA GLU A 153 9.67 -9.31 -14.28
C GLU A 153 8.21 -9.25 -14.74
N GLY A 154 8.00 -9.33 -16.06
CA GLY A 154 6.68 -9.21 -16.68
C GLY A 154 6.04 -7.82 -16.59
N MET A 155 6.82 -6.79 -16.30
CA MET A 155 6.40 -5.40 -16.24
C MET A 155 7.14 -4.54 -17.26
N ASP A 156 6.49 -3.52 -17.76
CA ASP A 156 7.11 -2.34 -18.33
C ASP A 156 7.26 -1.30 -17.24
N TYR A 157 8.32 -0.52 -17.26
CA TYR A 157 8.58 0.47 -16.22
C TYR A 157 9.37 1.67 -16.73
N ILE A 158 9.28 2.75 -15.97
CA ILE A 158 10.05 3.98 -16.17
C ILE A 158 10.71 4.34 -14.84
N ARG A 159 11.96 4.75 -14.86
CA ARG A 159 12.60 5.38 -13.71
C ARG A 159 12.08 6.79 -13.55
N MET A 160 11.66 7.12 -12.34
CA MET A 160 11.24 8.46 -11.98
C MET A 160 12.46 9.37 -11.80
N GLN A 161 12.31 10.64 -12.16
CA GLN A 161 13.34 11.63 -11.89
C GLN A 161 13.49 11.86 -10.38
N GLY A 162 14.74 12.07 -9.95
CA GLY A 162 15.09 12.22 -8.54
C GLY A 162 15.32 10.89 -7.85
N CYS A 163 15.84 10.96 -6.65
CA CYS A 163 16.09 9.82 -5.78
C CYS A 163 15.79 10.19 -4.33
N ASP A 164 15.46 9.20 -3.54
CA ASP A 164 15.38 9.34 -2.09
C ASP A 164 16.77 9.14 -1.46
N HIS A 165 17.08 9.94 -0.45
CA HIS A 165 18.24 9.69 0.40
C HIS A 165 17.88 8.73 1.51
N TRP A 166 18.80 7.84 1.85
CA TRP A 166 18.70 7.11 3.10
C TRP A 166 19.06 8.00 4.26
N VAL A 167 18.19 8.01 5.26
CA VAL A 167 18.26 8.89 6.43
C VAL A 167 18.07 8.12 7.72
N VAL A 168 18.57 8.70 8.80
CA VAL A 168 18.21 8.30 10.17
C VAL A 168 17.27 9.35 10.74
N SER A 169 16.17 8.90 11.29
CA SER A 169 15.21 9.76 11.97
C SER A 169 15.42 9.70 13.48
N MET A 170 15.29 10.84 14.15
CA MET A 170 15.46 10.97 15.58
C MET A 170 14.66 12.14 16.13
N ARG A 171 14.50 12.21 17.42
CA ARG A 171 13.90 13.36 18.10
C ARG A 171 14.75 14.62 17.87
N VAL A 172 14.10 15.78 17.83
CA VAL A 172 14.79 17.06 17.63
C VAL A 172 15.75 17.43 18.77
N ASP A 173 15.49 16.92 19.99
CA ASP A 173 16.32 17.13 21.19
C ASP A 173 17.46 16.11 21.32
N ASP A 174 17.58 15.15 20.38
CA ASP A 174 18.64 14.15 20.36
C ASP A 174 20.02 14.81 20.10
N PRO A 175 21.07 14.39 20.79
CA PRO A 175 22.44 14.90 20.56
C PRO A 175 22.89 14.75 19.09
N LEU A 176 22.48 13.65 18.40
CA LEU A 176 22.83 13.41 17.00
C LEU A 176 22.12 14.38 16.04
N ALA A 177 21.00 14.98 16.46
CA ALA A 177 20.28 15.96 15.64
C ALA A 177 21.13 17.21 15.31
N LYS A 178 22.18 17.47 16.09
CA LYS A 178 23.14 18.57 15.86
C LYS A 178 24.14 18.29 14.74
N LYS A 179 24.27 17.01 14.33
CA LYS A 179 25.17 16.63 13.22
C LYS A 179 24.53 16.96 11.88
N GLU A 180 25.34 17.24 10.88
CA GLU A 180 24.88 17.40 9.50
C GLU A 180 24.57 16.05 8.86
N VAL A 181 25.44 15.07 9.09
CA VAL A 181 25.32 13.69 8.57
C VAL A 181 25.57 12.67 9.67
N ILE A 182 25.04 11.47 9.49
CA ILE A 182 25.21 10.35 10.43
C ILE A 182 26.09 9.28 9.80
N THR A 183 27.13 8.89 10.52
CA THR A 183 28.07 7.85 10.10
C THR A 183 27.73 6.50 10.70
N LYS A 184 28.31 5.42 10.13
CA LYS A 184 28.18 4.06 10.68
C LYS A 184 28.55 4.00 12.17
N LYS A 185 29.63 4.69 12.56
CA LYS A 185 30.12 4.69 13.95
C LYS A 185 29.09 5.27 14.92
N ASP A 186 28.31 6.23 14.48
CA ASP A 186 27.28 6.85 15.30
C ASP A 186 26.14 5.88 15.62
N LEU A 187 25.90 4.90 14.76
CA LEU A 187 24.75 3.99 14.81
C LEU A 187 25.04 2.65 15.51
N LEU A 188 26.30 2.23 15.58
CA LEU A 188 26.68 0.87 16.03
C LEU A 188 26.15 0.46 17.41
N LYS A 189 25.94 1.42 18.31
CA LYS A 189 25.49 1.14 19.69
C LYS A 189 24.06 1.56 19.95
N LEU A 190 23.38 2.12 18.95
CA LEU A 190 22.02 2.64 19.10
C LEU A 190 20.99 1.55 18.84
N PRO A 191 19.82 1.61 19.47
CA PRO A 191 18.70 0.76 19.12
C PRO A 191 18.13 1.20 17.76
N LEU A 192 18.36 0.42 16.71
CA LEU A 192 17.95 0.76 15.35
C LEU A 192 16.57 0.18 15.04
N ILE A 193 15.83 0.88 14.21
CA ILE A 193 14.60 0.40 13.60
C ILE A 193 14.88 0.27 12.09
N LEU A 194 14.88 -0.95 11.57
CA LEU A 194 15.22 -1.23 10.19
C LEU A 194 13.99 -1.56 9.36
N PRO A 195 14.04 -1.35 8.02
CA PRO A 195 13.04 -1.87 7.11
C PRO A 195 12.96 -3.40 7.21
N GLU A 196 11.75 -3.95 7.16
CA GLU A 196 11.52 -5.40 7.25
C GLU A 196 11.95 -6.13 5.96
N ARG A 197 11.85 -5.47 4.81
CA ARG A 197 12.07 -6.07 3.49
C ARG A 197 13.52 -6.51 3.29
N THR A 198 13.72 -7.80 2.97
CA THR A 198 15.05 -8.44 2.87
C THR A 198 15.98 -7.76 1.85
N ASN A 199 15.47 -7.41 0.66
CA ASN A 199 16.29 -6.74 -0.36
C ASN A 199 16.82 -5.39 0.13
N ILE A 200 15.99 -4.66 0.86
CA ILE A 200 16.34 -3.37 1.46
C ILE A 200 17.34 -3.56 2.61
N GLN A 201 17.16 -4.58 3.43
CA GLN A 201 18.15 -4.94 4.46
C GLN A 201 19.50 -5.31 3.84
N SER A 202 19.52 -5.92 2.66
CA SER A 202 20.77 -6.24 1.95
C SER A 202 21.55 -4.99 1.53
N GLU A 203 20.87 -3.91 1.13
CA GLU A 203 21.53 -2.62 0.87
C GLU A 203 22.16 -2.03 2.13
N LEU A 204 21.42 -2.05 3.24
CA LEU A 204 21.94 -1.60 4.53
C LEU A 204 23.07 -2.51 5.03
N ALA A 205 22.97 -3.82 4.82
CA ALA A 205 24.03 -4.77 5.14
C ALA A 205 25.31 -4.45 4.35
N ASN A 206 25.21 -4.14 3.08
CA ASN A 206 26.34 -3.70 2.26
C ASN A 206 26.93 -2.38 2.80
N TRP A 207 26.09 -1.43 3.17
CA TRP A 207 26.54 -0.16 3.73
C TRP A 207 27.25 -0.33 5.06
N PHE A 208 26.70 -1.07 6.02
CA PHE A 208 27.35 -1.35 7.31
C PHE A 208 28.57 -2.27 7.16
N GLY A 209 28.56 -3.17 6.17
CA GLY A 209 29.62 -4.17 5.94
C GLY A 209 29.70 -5.18 7.10
N LYS A 210 30.90 -5.48 7.56
CA LYS A 210 31.15 -6.46 8.64
C LYS A 210 30.47 -6.12 9.99
N ASP A 211 30.02 -4.91 10.16
CA ASP A 211 29.41 -4.45 11.39
C ASP A 211 27.89 -4.71 11.43
N PHE A 212 27.26 -5.06 10.29
CA PHE A 212 25.81 -5.30 10.21
C PHE A 212 25.33 -6.35 11.22
N GLY A 213 26.03 -7.47 11.35
CA GLY A 213 25.66 -8.54 12.31
C GLY A 213 25.82 -8.19 13.78
N ARG A 214 26.36 -6.99 14.09
CA ARG A 214 26.56 -6.51 15.46
C ARG A 214 25.61 -5.38 15.84
N LEU A 215 24.73 -4.97 14.91
CA LEU A 215 23.76 -3.91 15.15
C LEU A 215 22.75 -4.31 16.23
N ASN A 216 22.40 -3.36 17.07
CA ASN A 216 21.28 -3.51 17.99
C ASN A 216 19.97 -3.16 17.26
N ILE A 217 19.32 -4.17 16.65
CA ILE A 217 18.04 -4.03 15.95
C ILE A 217 16.94 -4.15 17.00
N ALA A 218 16.34 -3.03 17.40
CA ALA A 218 15.25 -3.00 18.37
C ALA A 218 13.91 -3.38 17.74
N PHE A 219 13.66 -2.93 16.50
CA PHE A 219 12.42 -3.18 15.75
C PHE A 219 12.70 -3.31 14.27
N THR A 220 11.77 -3.97 13.55
CA THR A 220 11.64 -3.86 12.10
C THR A 220 10.29 -3.24 11.77
N SER A 221 10.20 -2.50 10.65
CA SER A 221 8.95 -1.89 10.19
C SER A 221 8.83 -2.02 8.68
N ASN A 222 7.64 -2.33 8.21
CA ASN A 222 7.35 -2.43 6.77
C ASN A 222 7.23 -1.07 6.08
N LEU A 223 6.80 -0.02 6.81
CA LEU A 223 6.67 1.36 6.34
C LEU A 223 7.25 2.34 7.37
N GLY A 224 7.70 3.50 6.89
CA GLY A 224 8.41 4.48 7.71
C GLY A 224 7.54 5.20 8.74
N THR A 225 6.26 5.41 8.45
CA THR A 225 5.36 6.19 9.29
C THR A 225 5.29 5.69 10.73
N ASN A 226 5.05 4.40 10.98
CA ASN A 226 5.00 3.86 12.33
C ASN A 226 6.39 3.86 13.01
N ALA A 227 7.45 3.65 12.25
CA ALA A 227 8.81 3.75 12.78
C ALA A 227 9.11 5.16 13.34
N GLY A 228 8.58 6.21 12.70
CA GLY A 228 8.67 7.58 13.22
C GLY A 228 7.97 7.76 14.58
N VAL A 229 6.81 7.13 14.79
CA VAL A 229 6.12 7.15 16.10
C VAL A 229 7.00 6.49 17.18
N MET A 230 7.69 5.39 16.86
CA MET A 230 8.61 4.73 17.77
C MET A 230 9.80 5.62 18.10
N ALA A 231 10.34 6.37 17.12
CA ALA A 231 11.43 7.32 17.34
C ALA A 231 11.03 8.45 18.29
N ILE A 232 9.85 9.07 18.12
CA ILE A 232 9.35 10.13 19.00
C ILE A 232 9.27 9.65 20.45
N ASN A 233 8.88 8.38 20.66
CA ASN A 233 8.77 7.77 21.98
C ASN A 233 10.11 7.23 22.53
N GLY A 234 11.23 7.46 21.83
CA GLY A 234 12.55 7.07 22.29
C GLY A 234 12.87 5.58 22.20
N LEU A 235 12.11 4.83 21.39
CA LEU A 235 12.27 3.38 21.28
C LEU A 235 13.37 2.97 20.29
N GLY A 236 13.86 3.89 19.47
CA GLY A 236 14.96 3.61 18.54
C GLY A 236 15.11 4.65 17.45
N TYR A 237 16.06 4.39 16.55
CA TYR A 237 16.46 5.26 15.45
C TYR A 237 16.07 4.60 14.13
N PRO A 238 14.98 5.03 13.49
CA PRO A 238 14.60 4.50 12.18
C PRO A 238 15.63 4.85 11.10
N ILE A 239 16.07 3.84 10.37
CA ILE A 239 16.79 4.00 9.12
C ILE A 239 15.78 3.78 8.00
N SER A 240 15.49 4.82 7.24
CA SER A 240 14.49 4.81 6.17
C SER A 240 14.90 5.74 5.04
N ILE A 241 14.07 5.83 4.02
CA ILE A 241 14.22 6.85 2.97
C ILE A 241 13.59 8.17 3.39
N GLU A 242 14.10 9.28 2.87
CA GLU A 242 13.67 10.64 3.22
C GLU A 242 12.16 10.84 3.02
N GLY A 243 11.59 10.33 1.92
CA GLY A 243 10.18 10.47 1.58
C GLY A 243 9.23 9.91 2.62
N ALA A 244 9.64 8.86 3.37
CA ALA A 244 8.80 8.19 4.35
C ALA A 244 8.35 9.08 5.52
N MET A 245 9.10 10.13 5.80
CA MET A 245 8.78 11.04 6.91
C MET A 245 8.83 12.53 6.52
N ARG A 246 8.82 12.84 5.23
CA ARG A 246 8.99 14.20 4.72
C ARG A 246 7.95 15.20 5.24
N TYR A 247 6.72 14.74 5.47
CA TYR A 247 5.60 15.58 5.93
C TYR A 247 5.31 15.48 7.43
N TRP A 248 6.22 14.83 8.18
CA TRP A 248 6.07 14.73 9.62
C TRP A 248 6.36 16.09 10.32
N ARG A 249 5.88 16.18 11.53
CA ARG A 249 6.10 17.33 12.40
C ARG A 249 7.61 17.53 12.67
N ARG A 250 8.18 18.49 11.98
CA ARG A 250 9.62 18.85 12.10
C ARG A 250 10.02 19.39 13.48
N ASP A 251 9.04 19.74 14.31
CA ASP A 251 9.24 20.10 15.72
C ASP A 251 9.39 18.89 16.64
N LEU A 252 9.12 17.70 16.17
CA LEU A 252 9.25 16.44 16.92
C LEU A 252 10.36 15.54 16.40
N VAL A 253 10.52 15.46 15.08
CA VAL A 253 11.44 14.54 14.39
C VAL A 253 12.29 15.29 13.39
N VAL A 254 13.59 14.98 13.40
CA VAL A 254 14.55 15.43 12.39
C VAL A 254 15.13 14.22 11.66
N GLN A 255 15.37 14.39 10.38
CA GLN A 255 16.05 13.42 9.52
C GLN A 255 17.46 13.89 9.21
N LYS A 256 18.43 12.97 9.26
CA LYS A 256 19.83 13.21 8.90
C LYS A 256 20.30 12.17 7.91
N THR A 257 20.95 12.63 6.86
CA THR A 257 21.48 11.78 5.79
C THR A 257 22.59 10.87 6.30
N LEU A 258 22.64 9.65 5.80
CA LEU A 258 23.73 8.71 6.07
C LEU A 258 25.02 9.13 5.35
N SER A 259 26.17 8.88 5.97
CA SER A 259 27.50 9.10 5.37
C SER A 259 28.37 7.85 5.52
N PRO A 260 28.91 7.26 4.42
CA PRO A 260 28.70 7.67 3.02
C PRO A 260 27.24 7.59 2.60
N GLU A 261 26.85 8.46 1.66
CA GLU A 261 25.48 8.57 1.19
C GLU A 261 25.00 7.31 0.49
N ILE A 262 23.73 6.97 0.68
CA ILE A 262 23.02 5.95 -0.09
C ILE A 262 21.81 6.61 -0.73
N LEU A 263 21.66 6.38 -2.03
CA LEU A 263 20.54 6.87 -2.82
C LEU A 263 19.63 5.71 -3.19
N ALA A 264 18.34 5.95 -3.22
CA ALA A 264 17.34 4.99 -3.64
C ALA A 264 16.51 5.56 -4.80
N SER A 265 16.57 4.88 -5.95
CA SER A 265 15.81 5.25 -7.13
C SER A 265 14.40 4.67 -7.05
N THR A 266 13.46 5.32 -7.72
CA THR A 266 12.06 4.88 -7.80
C THR A 266 11.69 4.57 -9.23
N VAL A 267 10.95 3.48 -9.45
CA VAL A 267 10.36 3.12 -10.73
C VAL A 267 8.83 3.13 -10.63
N ILE A 268 8.17 3.59 -11.69
CA ILE A 268 6.74 3.40 -11.91
C ILE A 268 6.58 2.30 -12.96
N ALA A 269 5.74 1.30 -12.67
CA ALA A 269 5.64 0.08 -13.46
C ALA A 269 4.20 -0.37 -13.64
N TRP A 270 3.94 -1.10 -14.73
CA TRP A 270 2.65 -1.72 -15.05
C TRP A 270 2.89 -3.08 -15.73
N ARG A 271 1.88 -3.95 -15.69
CA ARG A 271 2.00 -5.30 -16.27
C ARG A 271 2.08 -5.22 -17.79
N ARG A 272 3.02 -5.97 -18.37
CA ARG A 272 3.19 -6.09 -19.82
C ARG A 272 2.13 -7.02 -20.41
N ASN A 273 1.71 -6.74 -21.64
CA ASN A 273 0.88 -7.63 -22.45
C ASN A 273 -0.49 -7.97 -21.82
N ILE A 274 -1.05 -7.08 -20.99
CA ILE A 274 -2.44 -7.19 -20.55
C ILE A 274 -3.26 -6.03 -21.12
N PRO A 275 -4.54 -6.25 -21.44
CA PRO A 275 -5.42 -5.16 -21.83
C PRO A 275 -5.72 -4.28 -20.61
N TYR A 276 -5.67 -2.97 -20.81
CA TYR A 276 -6.05 -1.97 -19.82
C TYR A 276 -7.30 -1.23 -20.27
N SER A 277 -8.04 -0.67 -19.31
CA SER A 277 -9.12 0.27 -19.63
C SER A 277 -8.59 1.50 -20.36
N PRO A 278 -9.42 2.22 -21.15
CA PRO A 278 -9.00 3.45 -21.81
C PRO A 278 -8.38 4.47 -20.85
N ALA A 279 -8.93 4.59 -19.64
CA ALA A 279 -8.38 5.47 -18.62
C ALA A 279 -6.94 5.09 -18.20
N VAL A 280 -6.69 3.80 -17.94
CA VAL A 280 -5.36 3.32 -17.54
C VAL A 280 -4.38 3.42 -18.70
N SER A 281 -4.76 3.02 -19.92
CA SER A 281 -3.89 3.08 -21.12
C SER A 281 -3.42 4.51 -21.38
N LYS A 282 -4.34 5.48 -21.37
CA LYS A 282 -4.00 6.89 -21.56
C LYS A 282 -3.19 7.48 -20.40
N PHE A 283 -3.37 6.97 -19.19
CA PHE A 283 -2.56 7.38 -18.06
C PHE A 283 -1.12 6.86 -18.18
N ILE A 284 -0.94 5.64 -18.67
CA ILE A 284 0.38 5.09 -19.01
C ILE A 284 1.08 5.95 -20.08
N GLU A 285 0.37 6.38 -21.13
CA GLU A 285 0.88 7.31 -22.14
C GLU A 285 1.32 8.65 -21.52
N GLU A 286 0.57 9.17 -20.56
CA GLU A 286 0.92 10.40 -19.86
C GLU A 286 2.16 10.22 -18.97
N ILE A 287 2.31 9.06 -18.30
CA ILE A 287 3.50 8.71 -17.50
C ILE A 287 4.74 8.63 -18.41
N ASP A 288 4.62 8.06 -19.60
CA ASP A 288 5.71 7.92 -20.57
C ASP A 288 6.33 9.28 -20.95
N ALA A 289 5.55 10.35 -20.90
CA ALA A 289 6.06 11.71 -21.14
C ALA A 289 6.97 12.24 -20.02
N TYR A 290 7.06 11.54 -18.88
CA TYR A 290 7.95 11.87 -17.76
C TYR A 290 9.21 10.99 -17.69
N LYS A 291 9.55 10.32 -18.79
CA LYS A 291 10.86 9.63 -18.94
C LYS A 291 11.98 10.61 -18.66
N ALA A 292 12.96 10.18 -17.85
CA ALA A 292 14.17 10.93 -17.57
C ALA A 292 15.06 11.07 -18.80
#